data_d74b023d59250b85cee7202fce7c144f
#
_entry.id   d74b023d59250b85cee7202fce7c144f
#
_cell.length_a   1.000
_cell.length_b   1.000
_cell.length_c   1.000
_cell.angle_alpha   90.00
_cell.angle_beta   90.00
_cell.angle_gamma   90.00
#
_symmetry.space_group_name_H-M   'P 1'
#
loop_
_entity.id
_entity.type
_entity.pdbx_description
1 polymer ?
#
loop_
_entity_poly.entity_id
_entity_poly.type
_entity_poly.pdbx_seq_one_letter_code
_entity_poly.pdbx_strand_id
1 'polypeptide(L)'
;KLNDDEKKLMKAVDDNREQIIKLLTTLIEYDSRTFNFKTYSDLSAVFKYAEDWFVENGFDVSLYDCPWPFKEDGVDKFWPNLITECKFSDDGPKLQFNGHLDVVDFNPKKWRDQLQPLKAEIRGDKLFGRGSLDMKGGVSCQMMAMKILKDLDIPLSGSLQMWLAPDEEIDGHYGAQYMVDEHLDIVESDATIISEGTRQEPIQSPAIIVGEKGTQWFKMTFYGSAGHGSMPKPKSNAISKAARFIAEQKKLKMPKASPPIGYIGMIKGLLSRFKLRDIFGMITGTEETDPDPYDEDGLPVAGLFNTTFGVNQIQAGSQVNVIPDKCQLKIDCRVLPGVNTQDIFDSFADYMTKLGYRIEFPDPYTNSQSSNSKIMERPVDARIEIISNDPGTFVEPEGNKYVEILADSFENIFRTNAVYFFAPGSTDGTHMRKAGMKNVIVFGPGGGNAHSANEFVFVEDLIRCTKVYLLTAYRLLKPE
;
A
#
# COMPACT_ATOMS: atom_id res chain seq x y z
N LYS A 1 10.89 -9.73 -28.36
CA LYS A 1 11.71 -10.96 -28.23
C LYS A 1 13.01 -10.58 -27.53
N LEU A 2 13.44 -11.38 -26.54
CA LEU A 2 14.70 -11.17 -25.85
C LEU A 2 15.89 -11.29 -26.80
N ASN A 3 16.85 -10.36 -26.67
CA ASN A 3 18.15 -10.45 -27.34
C ASN A 3 19.08 -11.48 -26.64
N ASP A 4 20.29 -11.66 -27.12
CA ASP A 4 21.16 -12.70 -26.59
C ASP A 4 21.69 -12.38 -25.19
N ASP A 5 21.93 -11.12 -24.84
CA ASP A 5 22.31 -10.72 -23.49
C ASP A 5 21.14 -10.90 -22.52
N GLU A 6 19.93 -10.49 -22.92
CA GLU A 6 18.73 -10.71 -22.12
C GLU A 6 18.46 -12.20 -21.88
N LYS A 7 18.75 -13.10 -22.85
CA LYS A 7 18.66 -14.54 -22.64
C LYS A 7 19.70 -15.06 -21.63
N LYS A 8 20.94 -14.52 -21.65
CA LYS A 8 21.96 -14.85 -20.64
C LYS A 8 21.49 -14.45 -19.24
N LEU A 9 20.90 -13.24 -19.09
CA LEU A 9 20.31 -12.78 -17.84
C LEU A 9 19.23 -13.74 -17.34
N MET A 10 18.32 -14.16 -18.21
CA MET A 10 17.24 -15.10 -17.84
C MET A 10 17.80 -16.45 -17.39
N LYS A 11 18.79 -16.95 -18.11
CA LYS A 11 19.47 -18.20 -17.74
C LYS A 11 20.18 -18.08 -16.38
N ALA A 12 20.85 -16.95 -16.12
CA ALA A 12 21.51 -16.74 -14.83
C ALA A 12 20.52 -16.76 -13.66
N VAL A 13 19.29 -16.24 -13.83
CA VAL A 13 18.25 -16.38 -12.80
C VAL A 13 17.83 -17.83 -12.62
N ASP A 14 17.63 -18.59 -13.72
CA ASP A 14 17.27 -20.01 -13.64
C ASP A 14 18.37 -20.83 -12.95
N ASP A 15 19.64 -20.55 -13.23
CA ASP A 15 20.79 -21.20 -12.61
C ASP A 15 20.90 -20.87 -11.09
N ASN A 16 20.34 -19.75 -10.63
CA ASN A 16 20.32 -19.32 -9.23
C ASN A 16 18.99 -19.59 -8.50
N ARG A 17 18.08 -20.37 -9.08
CA ARG A 17 16.75 -20.66 -8.53
C ARG A 17 16.78 -21.10 -7.06
N GLU A 18 17.63 -22.04 -6.72
CA GLU A 18 17.77 -22.56 -5.35
C GLU A 18 18.27 -21.49 -4.37
N GLN A 19 19.16 -20.60 -4.83
CA GLN A 19 19.69 -19.51 -4.01
C GLN A 19 18.61 -18.45 -3.71
N ILE A 20 17.75 -18.14 -4.68
CA ILE A 20 16.60 -17.24 -4.48
C ILE A 20 15.69 -17.80 -3.38
N ILE A 21 15.32 -19.09 -3.49
CA ILE A 21 14.48 -19.77 -2.51
C ILE A 21 15.16 -19.82 -1.14
N LYS A 22 16.43 -20.15 -1.10
CA LYS A 22 17.21 -20.22 0.14
C LYS A 22 17.29 -18.86 0.83
N LEU A 23 17.52 -17.78 0.09
CA LEU A 23 17.56 -16.41 0.65
C LEU A 23 16.24 -16.08 1.33
N LEU A 24 15.11 -16.28 0.63
CA LEU A 24 13.79 -16.05 1.23
C LEU A 24 13.56 -16.93 2.46
N THR A 25 13.87 -18.21 2.37
CA THR A 25 13.72 -19.17 3.48
C THR A 25 14.47 -18.66 4.72
N THR A 26 15.70 -18.19 4.55
CA THR A 26 16.51 -17.68 5.66
C THR A 26 15.92 -16.36 6.21
N LEU A 27 15.48 -15.44 5.34
CA LEU A 27 14.85 -14.19 5.79
C LEU A 27 13.58 -14.44 6.64
N ILE A 28 12.78 -15.47 6.30
CA ILE A 28 11.57 -15.83 7.05
C ILE A 28 11.89 -16.32 8.47
N GLU A 29 13.04 -16.95 8.71
CA GLU A 29 13.40 -17.47 10.02
C GLU A 29 13.61 -16.39 11.08
N TYR A 30 13.84 -15.13 10.68
CA TYR A 30 13.97 -14.00 11.59
C TYR A 30 12.61 -13.45 12.01
N ASP A 31 12.40 -13.34 13.33
CA ASP A 31 11.20 -12.73 13.94
C ASP A 31 11.29 -11.21 13.92
N SER A 32 10.98 -10.60 12.79
CA SER A 32 11.07 -9.15 12.57
C SER A 32 9.73 -8.43 12.74
N ARG A 33 8.92 -8.83 13.72
CA ARG A 33 7.63 -8.19 14.01
C ARG A 33 7.79 -6.79 14.60
N THR A 34 7.02 -5.83 14.13
CA THR A 34 7.06 -4.41 14.55
C THR A 34 5.76 -3.88 15.14
N PHE A 35 4.79 -4.71 15.42
CA PHE A 35 3.41 -4.36 15.75
C PHE A 35 3.19 -3.54 17.02
N ASN A 36 4.18 -3.38 17.87
CA ASN A 36 4.04 -2.63 19.12
C ASN A 36 5.37 -1.98 19.52
N PHE A 37 5.38 -0.67 19.73
CA PHE A 37 6.54 0.10 20.20
C PHE A 37 7.19 -0.43 21.51
N LYS A 38 6.59 -1.41 22.17
CA LYS A 38 7.08 -2.03 23.42
C LYS A 38 7.80 -3.36 23.23
N THR A 39 7.71 -3.97 22.05
CA THR A 39 8.36 -5.27 21.78
C THR A 39 9.19 -5.15 20.51
N TYR A 40 10.41 -4.67 20.68
CA TYR A 40 11.44 -4.75 19.66
C TYR A 40 11.92 -6.20 19.61
N SER A 41 11.38 -6.98 18.69
CA SER A 41 11.89 -8.32 18.41
C SER A 41 13.11 -8.23 17.49
N ASP A 42 13.66 -9.33 17.05
CA ASP A 42 14.94 -9.46 16.36
C ASP A 42 15.06 -8.74 14.99
N LEU A 43 14.43 -7.55 14.84
CA LEU A 43 14.56 -6.72 13.63
C LEU A 43 16.02 -6.42 13.30
N SER A 44 16.83 -6.06 14.32
CA SER A 44 18.26 -5.84 14.14
C SER A 44 19.00 -7.06 13.59
N ALA A 45 18.55 -8.27 13.92
CA ALA A 45 19.19 -9.50 13.46
C ALA A 45 18.96 -9.76 11.96
N VAL A 46 17.74 -9.48 11.44
CA VAL A 46 17.47 -9.64 10.00
C VAL A 46 18.23 -8.60 9.18
N PHE A 47 18.38 -7.37 9.70
CA PHE A 47 19.20 -6.33 9.05
C PHE A 47 20.68 -6.72 9.05
N LYS A 48 21.19 -7.26 10.16
CA LYS A 48 22.57 -7.76 10.22
C LYS A 48 22.80 -8.91 9.23
N TYR A 49 21.84 -9.81 9.10
CA TYR A 49 21.91 -10.86 8.07
C TYR A 49 21.94 -10.27 6.65
N ALA A 50 21.09 -9.29 6.35
CA ALA A 50 21.07 -8.65 5.05
C ALA A 50 22.38 -7.90 4.76
N GLU A 51 22.92 -7.16 5.75
CA GLU A 51 24.24 -6.52 5.67
C GLU A 51 25.34 -7.54 5.33
N ASP A 52 25.44 -8.62 6.13
CA ASP A 52 26.45 -9.66 5.93
C ASP A 52 26.31 -10.31 4.55
N TRP A 53 25.09 -10.59 4.13
CA TRP A 53 24.83 -11.15 2.79
C TRP A 53 25.32 -10.22 1.67
N PHE A 54 25.07 -8.91 1.75
CA PHE A 54 25.57 -7.96 0.77
C PHE A 54 27.09 -7.88 0.79
N VAL A 55 27.71 -7.77 1.96
CA VAL A 55 29.18 -7.71 2.12
C VAL A 55 29.83 -8.98 1.57
N GLU A 56 29.31 -10.16 1.87
CA GLU A 56 29.81 -11.46 1.36
C GLU A 56 29.72 -11.56 -0.18
N ASN A 57 28.74 -10.85 -0.78
CA ASN A 57 28.59 -10.76 -2.23
C ASN A 57 29.32 -9.53 -2.83
N GLY A 58 30.20 -8.90 -2.07
CA GLY A 58 31.10 -7.83 -2.53
C GLY A 58 30.41 -6.47 -2.77
N PHE A 59 29.38 -6.16 -1.99
CA PHE A 59 28.75 -4.85 -1.97
C PHE A 59 29.21 -4.05 -0.76
N ASP A 60 29.33 -2.74 -0.93
CA ASP A 60 29.50 -1.80 0.18
C ASP A 60 28.10 -1.49 0.77
N VAL A 61 27.99 -1.49 2.09
CA VAL A 61 26.76 -1.25 2.82
C VAL A 61 26.88 -0.06 3.73
N SER A 62 25.85 0.77 3.78
CA SER A 62 25.71 1.87 4.73
C SER A 62 24.42 1.71 5.53
N LEU A 63 24.51 1.91 6.84
CA LEU A 63 23.35 1.92 7.74
C LEU A 63 23.03 3.36 8.15
N TYR A 64 21.77 3.73 8.04
CA TYR A 64 21.20 5.00 8.47
C TYR A 64 20.21 4.71 9.61
N ASP A 65 20.70 4.83 10.83
CA ASP A 65 19.95 4.44 12.01
C ASP A 65 19.05 5.58 12.49
N CYS A 66 17.73 5.42 12.34
CA CYS A 66 16.78 6.32 12.96
C CYS A 66 16.68 6.05 14.47
N PRO A 67 16.82 7.06 15.33
CA PRO A 67 16.77 6.87 16.79
C PRO A 67 15.42 6.32 17.24
N TRP A 68 15.45 5.28 18.05
CA TRP A 68 14.25 4.78 18.75
C TRP A 68 13.80 5.80 19.80
N PRO A 69 12.49 6.13 19.88
CA PRO A 69 12.02 7.15 20.84
C PRO A 69 12.11 6.73 22.30
N PHE A 70 12.46 5.47 22.61
CA PHE A 70 12.56 4.93 23.97
C PHE A 70 13.86 4.16 24.17
N LYS A 71 14.40 4.26 25.41
CA LYS A 71 15.47 3.37 25.85
C LYS A 71 14.87 2.08 26.41
N GLU A 72 15.36 0.95 25.97
CA GLU A 72 15.05 -0.34 26.55
C GLU A 72 16.26 -0.80 27.37
N ASP A 73 16.04 -1.07 28.63
CA ASP A 73 17.12 -1.43 29.59
C ASP A 73 18.29 -0.44 29.65
N GLY A 74 18.00 0.86 29.40
CA GLY A 74 19.02 1.91 29.41
C GLY A 74 19.88 1.98 28.14
N VAL A 75 19.61 1.13 27.14
CA VAL A 75 20.31 1.10 25.85
C VAL A 75 19.46 1.80 24.79
N ASP A 76 20.08 2.69 24.02
CA ASP A 76 19.43 3.30 22.87
C ASP A 76 19.14 2.24 21.80
N LYS A 77 17.92 2.25 21.26
CA LYS A 77 17.48 1.39 20.15
C LYS A 77 17.40 2.22 18.88
N PHE A 78 17.73 1.59 17.77
CA PHE A 78 17.77 2.23 16.47
C PHE A 78 16.97 1.42 15.46
N TRP A 79 16.35 2.13 14.51
CA TRP A 79 15.68 1.54 13.37
C TRP A 79 16.64 1.59 12.19
N PRO A 80 17.22 0.46 11.77
CA PRO A 80 18.25 0.45 10.74
C PRO A 80 17.62 0.60 9.36
N ASN A 81 18.05 1.59 8.58
CA ASN A 81 17.82 1.65 7.14
C ASN A 81 19.10 1.22 6.44
N LEU A 82 19.03 0.16 5.65
CA LEU A 82 20.18 -0.39 4.95
C LEU A 82 20.20 0.14 3.51
N ILE A 83 21.30 0.75 3.13
CA ILE A 83 21.56 1.21 1.76
C ILE A 83 22.79 0.51 1.20
N THR A 84 22.66 0.00 0.00
CA THR A 84 23.79 -0.47 -0.82
C THR A 84 23.60 -0.04 -2.26
N GLU A 85 24.70 0.24 -2.97
CA GLU A 85 24.64 0.73 -4.34
C GLU A 85 25.72 0.07 -5.19
N CYS A 86 25.33 -0.37 -6.38
CA CYS A 86 26.24 -0.82 -7.42
C CYS A 86 26.34 0.30 -8.47
N LYS A 87 27.44 1.04 -8.45
CA LYS A 87 27.70 2.12 -9.40
C LYS A 87 28.45 1.57 -10.60
N PHE A 88 27.90 1.77 -11.79
CA PHE A 88 28.48 1.31 -13.06
C PHE A 88 29.24 2.45 -13.77
N SER A 89 28.71 3.67 -13.70
CA SER A 89 29.37 4.89 -14.21
C SER A 89 28.85 6.15 -13.50
N ASP A 90 29.51 7.29 -13.75
CA ASP A 90 29.05 8.59 -13.26
C ASP A 90 27.86 9.14 -14.07
N ASP A 91 27.74 8.70 -15.33
CA ASP A 91 26.66 9.09 -16.23
C ASP A 91 25.60 8.00 -16.28
N GLY A 92 24.31 8.38 -16.40
CA GLY A 92 23.20 7.47 -16.52
C GLY A 92 22.21 7.55 -15.35
N PRO A 93 21.11 6.80 -15.40
CA PRO A 93 20.07 6.88 -14.38
C PRO A 93 20.47 6.15 -13.09
N LYS A 94 19.91 6.62 -11.97
CA LYS A 94 19.93 5.92 -10.69
C LYS A 94 18.60 5.17 -10.55
N LEU A 95 18.64 3.85 -10.68
CA LEU A 95 17.51 2.97 -10.36
C LEU A 95 17.60 2.53 -8.91
N GLN A 96 16.47 2.50 -8.21
CA GLN A 96 16.40 2.04 -6.84
C GLN A 96 15.44 0.86 -6.69
N PHE A 97 15.86 -0.16 -5.98
CA PHE A 97 15.03 -1.20 -5.40
C PHE A 97 14.75 -0.88 -3.95
N ASN A 98 13.51 -1.07 -3.53
CA ASN A 98 13.11 -0.83 -2.15
C ASN A 98 12.22 -1.96 -1.64
N GLY A 99 12.34 -2.23 -0.34
CA GLY A 99 11.47 -3.14 0.37
C GLY A 99 11.70 -3.08 1.88
N HIS A 100 10.75 -3.60 2.64
CA HIS A 100 10.86 -3.68 4.09
C HIS A 100 11.17 -5.10 4.57
N LEU A 101 11.81 -5.20 5.74
CA LEU A 101 12.18 -6.47 6.37
C LEU A 101 11.34 -6.78 7.62
N ASP A 102 10.57 -5.82 8.10
CA ASP A 102 9.62 -6.06 9.17
C ASP A 102 8.40 -6.84 8.69
N VAL A 103 7.64 -7.37 9.62
CA VAL A 103 6.42 -8.14 9.36
C VAL A 103 5.38 -7.85 10.44
N VAL A 104 4.09 -7.95 10.08
CA VAL A 104 2.99 -7.86 11.06
C VAL A 104 3.04 -9.01 12.07
N ASP A 105 2.37 -8.82 13.19
CA ASP A 105 2.21 -9.85 14.23
C ASP A 105 1.50 -11.10 13.69
N PHE A 106 1.73 -12.21 14.35
CA PHE A 106 1.10 -13.47 14.04
C PHE A 106 0.78 -14.27 15.30
N ASN A 107 -0.28 -15.07 15.21
CA ASN A 107 -0.61 -16.05 16.22
C ASN A 107 -0.31 -17.47 15.69
N PRO A 108 0.74 -18.16 16.18
CA PRO A 108 1.09 -19.49 15.67
C PRO A 108 -0.03 -20.51 15.76
N LYS A 109 -0.95 -20.36 16.75
CA LYS A 109 -2.11 -21.27 16.92
C LYS A 109 -3.16 -21.17 15.80
N LYS A 110 -3.13 -20.09 15.00
CA LYS A 110 -4.00 -19.91 13.82
C LYS A 110 -3.42 -20.55 12.56
N TRP A 111 -2.11 -20.84 12.55
CA TRP A 111 -1.47 -21.53 11.44
C TRP A 111 -1.90 -23.00 11.40
N ARG A 112 -2.47 -23.43 10.29
CA ARG A 112 -3.07 -24.75 10.10
C ARG A 112 -2.09 -25.71 9.45
N ASP A 113 -2.42 -27.01 9.43
CA ASP A 113 -1.68 -28.04 8.71
C ASP A 113 -0.21 -28.15 9.15
N GLN A 114 0.08 -27.88 10.44
CA GLN A 114 1.43 -27.93 11.02
C GLN A 114 2.40 -26.88 10.46
N LEU A 115 1.92 -25.92 9.66
CA LEU A 115 2.72 -24.78 9.22
C LEU A 115 3.10 -23.90 10.41
N GLN A 116 4.27 -23.26 10.31
CA GLN A 116 4.78 -22.36 11.33
C GLN A 116 5.18 -21.03 10.70
N PRO A 117 4.87 -19.88 11.34
CA PRO A 117 5.11 -18.56 10.75
C PRO A 117 6.59 -18.28 10.42
N LEU A 118 7.51 -18.69 11.27
CA LEU A 118 8.96 -18.43 11.12
C LEU A 118 9.74 -19.64 10.58
N LYS A 119 9.05 -20.60 9.96
CA LYS A 119 9.69 -21.75 9.31
C LYS A 119 9.13 -21.90 7.91
N ALA A 120 9.94 -21.52 6.94
CA ALA A 120 9.53 -21.64 5.55
C ALA A 120 9.31 -23.11 5.15
N GLU A 121 8.20 -23.39 4.49
CA GLU A 121 7.85 -24.73 4.02
C GLU A 121 7.26 -24.67 2.61
N ILE A 122 7.82 -25.46 1.69
CA ILE A 122 7.31 -25.56 0.33
C ILE A 122 6.31 -26.72 0.24
N ARG A 123 5.10 -26.43 -0.22
CA ARG A 123 4.08 -27.43 -0.56
C ARG A 123 3.52 -27.15 -1.94
N GLY A 124 3.79 -28.05 -2.87
CA GLY A 124 3.43 -27.85 -4.27
C GLY A 124 4.16 -26.64 -4.86
N ASP A 125 3.41 -25.69 -5.34
CA ASP A 125 3.91 -24.44 -5.94
C ASP A 125 4.00 -23.25 -4.95
N LYS A 126 3.68 -23.46 -3.67
CA LYS A 126 3.60 -22.43 -2.62
C LYS A 126 4.73 -22.58 -1.60
N LEU A 127 5.35 -21.46 -1.25
CA LEU A 127 6.27 -21.35 -0.13
C LEU A 127 5.57 -20.58 0.98
N PHE A 128 5.32 -21.27 2.11
CA PHE A 128 4.62 -20.75 3.27
C PHE A 128 5.60 -20.15 4.28
N GLY A 129 5.20 -19.07 4.93
CA GLY A 129 5.92 -18.41 6.02
C GLY A 129 5.48 -16.95 6.17
N ARG A 130 5.58 -16.37 7.36
CA ARG A 130 5.29 -14.95 7.58
C ARG A 130 6.33 -14.09 6.86
N GLY A 131 5.86 -13.09 6.11
CA GLY A 131 6.70 -12.26 5.26
C GLY A 131 7.05 -12.90 3.90
N SER A 132 6.53 -14.10 3.59
CA SER A 132 6.81 -14.74 2.31
C SER A 132 6.23 -13.95 1.14
N LEU A 133 5.07 -13.32 1.30
CA LEU A 133 4.44 -12.44 0.33
C LEU A 133 4.70 -10.97 0.65
N ASP A 134 4.63 -10.62 1.93
CA ASP A 134 4.64 -9.25 2.43
C ASP A 134 5.78 -9.05 3.46
N MET A 135 7.04 -8.56 3.01
CA MET A 135 7.42 -8.54 1.59
C MET A 135 8.83 -9.13 1.38
N LYS A 136 9.31 -10.01 2.31
CA LYS A 136 10.65 -10.65 2.21
C LYS A 136 10.82 -11.44 0.91
N GLY A 137 9.71 -11.94 0.31
CA GLY A 137 9.72 -12.59 -1.00
C GLY A 137 10.17 -11.64 -2.11
N GLY A 138 9.58 -10.45 -2.19
CA GLY A 138 9.98 -9.41 -3.12
C GLY A 138 11.40 -8.93 -2.89
N VAL A 139 11.77 -8.70 -1.61
CA VAL A 139 13.14 -8.32 -1.21
C VAL A 139 14.17 -9.35 -1.69
N SER A 140 13.92 -10.64 -1.46
CA SER A 140 14.85 -11.69 -1.92
C SER A 140 15.02 -11.72 -3.43
N CYS A 141 13.96 -11.43 -4.20
CA CYS A 141 14.02 -11.31 -5.64
C CYS A 141 14.89 -10.13 -6.09
N GLN A 142 14.75 -8.97 -5.46
CA GLN A 142 15.54 -7.78 -5.77
C GLN A 142 17.01 -7.94 -5.38
N MET A 143 17.29 -8.46 -4.18
CA MET A 143 18.67 -8.78 -3.75
C MET A 143 19.38 -9.69 -4.76
N MET A 144 18.72 -10.77 -5.17
CA MET A 144 19.29 -11.70 -6.15
C MET A 144 19.43 -11.08 -7.54
N ALA A 145 18.47 -10.26 -7.98
CA ALA A 145 18.58 -9.56 -9.26
C ALA A 145 19.79 -8.60 -9.28
N MET A 146 20.00 -7.86 -8.19
CA MET A 146 21.14 -6.96 -8.04
C MET A 146 22.47 -7.72 -8.05
N LYS A 147 22.55 -8.83 -7.30
CA LYS A 147 23.74 -9.71 -7.30
C LYS A 147 24.05 -10.25 -8.69
N ILE A 148 23.06 -10.84 -9.36
CA ILE A 148 23.25 -11.43 -10.69
C ILE A 148 23.68 -10.36 -11.70
N LEU A 149 23.09 -9.15 -11.64
CA LEU A 149 23.48 -8.04 -12.53
C LEU A 149 24.94 -7.65 -12.37
N LYS A 150 25.41 -7.57 -11.12
CA LYS A 150 26.82 -7.28 -10.79
C LYS A 150 27.77 -8.38 -11.27
N ASP A 151 27.40 -9.65 -11.03
CA ASP A 151 28.26 -10.79 -11.33
C ASP A 151 28.48 -11.03 -12.84
N LEU A 152 27.57 -10.54 -13.69
CA LEU A 152 27.63 -10.78 -15.12
C LEU A 152 28.60 -9.86 -15.87
N ASP A 153 29.16 -8.84 -15.20
CA ASP A 153 30.14 -7.90 -15.75
C ASP A 153 29.74 -7.35 -17.15
N ILE A 154 28.46 -6.98 -17.29
CA ILE A 154 27.93 -6.39 -18.52
C ILE A 154 28.13 -4.89 -18.47
N PRO A 155 28.55 -4.22 -19.57
CA PRO A 155 28.66 -2.77 -19.60
C PRO A 155 27.32 -2.08 -19.31
N LEU A 156 27.27 -1.30 -18.23
CA LEU A 156 26.09 -0.56 -17.77
C LEU A 156 26.47 0.88 -17.45
N SER A 157 25.48 1.76 -17.41
CA SER A 157 25.63 3.20 -17.03
C SER A 157 24.74 3.52 -15.83
N GLY A 158 25.13 4.57 -15.07
CA GLY A 158 24.39 4.95 -13.87
C GLY A 158 24.59 4.02 -12.70
N SER A 159 23.56 3.78 -11.90
CA SER A 159 23.66 2.94 -10.72
C SER A 159 22.37 2.18 -10.39
N LEU A 160 22.52 1.09 -9.63
CA LEU A 160 21.43 0.35 -9.00
C LEU A 160 21.63 0.37 -7.49
N GLN A 161 20.70 1.01 -6.78
CA GLN A 161 20.69 1.08 -5.33
C GLN A 161 19.64 0.11 -4.75
N MET A 162 19.92 -0.48 -3.59
CA MET A 162 18.94 -1.19 -2.76
C MET A 162 18.77 -0.44 -1.45
N TRP A 163 17.53 -0.21 -1.06
CA TRP A 163 17.14 0.35 0.22
C TRP A 163 16.19 -0.60 0.94
N LEU A 164 16.59 -1.08 2.11
CA LEU A 164 15.77 -1.90 3.01
C LEU A 164 15.29 -1.05 4.18
N ALA A 165 13.98 -0.98 4.35
CA ALA A 165 13.29 -0.22 5.40
C ALA A 165 12.86 -1.12 6.56
N PRO A 166 12.78 -0.57 7.81
CA PRO A 166 12.57 -1.37 9.01
C PRO A 166 11.14 -1.44 9.54
N ASP A 167 10.17 -0.61 9.08
CA ASP A 167 8.93 -0.33 9.82
C ASP A 167 7.72 0.03 8.93
N GLU A 168 7.66 -0.50 7.72
CA GLU A 168 6.55 -0.23 6.79
C GLU A 168 5.20 -0.61 7.42
N GLU A 169 5.15 -1.74 8.11
CA GLU A 169 3.96 -2.33 8.74
C GLU A 169 3.38 -1.49 9.92
N ILE A 170 4.08 -0.43 10.30
CA ILE A 170 3.67 0.53 11.33
C ILE A 170 3.79 1.98 10.85
N ASP A 171 3.42 2.23 9.59
CA ASP A 171 3.35 3.53 8.92
C ASP A 171 4.69 4.12 8.43
N GLY A 172 5.83 3.39 8.44
CA GLY A 172 7.11 3.79 7.83
C GLY A 172 7.78 5.04 8.39
N HIS A 173 7.50 5.39 9.65
CA HIS A 173 7.99 6.65 10.25
C HIS A 173 9.50 6.67 10.45
N TYR A 174 10.10 5.53 10.82
CA TYR A 174 11.53 5.39 11.12
C TYR A 174 12.33 4.90 9.91
N GLY A 175 11.62 4.33 8.91
CA GLY A 175 12.13 3.92 7.62
C GLY A 175 11.97 5.01 6.58
N ALA A 176 10.93 4.86 5.75
CA ALA A 176 10.74 5.69 4.58
C ALA A 176 10.60 7.18 4.90
N GLN A 177 9.81 7.56 5.90
CA GLN A 177 9.66 8.97 6.28
C GLN A 177 10.97 9.56 6.77
N TYR A 178 11.67 8.89 7.69
CA TYR A 178 12.95 9.37 8.22
C TYR A 178 13.99 9.57 7.10
N MET A 179 14.09 8.61 6.19
CA MET A 179 15.06 8.69 5.11
C MET A 179 14.76 9.81 4.10
N VAL A 180 13.49 10.07 3.78
CA VAL A 180 13.16 11.17 2.87
C VAL A 180 13.22 12.54 3.55
N ASP A 181 13.01 12.63 4.86
CA ASP A 181 13.08 13.89 5.62
C ASP A 181 14.52 14.30 5.91
N GLU A 182 15.41 13.35 6.28
CA GLU A 182 16.75 13.62 6.77
C GLU A 182 17.87 13.25 5.79
N HIS A 183 17.59 12.33 4.83
CA HIS A 183 18.59 11.73 3.93
C HIS A 183 18.09 11.62 2.48
N LEU A 184 17.29 12.58 2.02
CA LEU A 184 16.72 12.54 0.67
C LEU A 184 17.80 12.45 -0.41
N ASP A 185 18.92 13.15 -0.23
CA ASP A 185 20.08 13.13 -1.14
C ASP A 185 20.69 11.72 -1.31
N ILE A 186 20.51 10.84 -0.33
CA ILE A 186 20.98 9.46 -0.40
C ILE A 186 19.99 8.57 -1.16
N VAL A 187 18.68 8.74 -0.90
CA VAL A 187 17.63 7.84 -1.42
C VAL A 187 16.95 8.37 -2.69
N GLU A 188 17.13 9.62 -3.07
CA GLU A 188 16.58 10.16 -4.33
C GLU A 188 17.09 9.35 -5.53
N SER A 189 16.19 9.01 -6.44
CA SER A 189 16.46 8.20 -7.62
C SER A 189 15.60 8.62 -8.80
N ASP A 190 16.00 8.24 -10.02
CA ASP A 190 15.20 8.48 -11.22
C ASP A 190 13.96 7.58 -11.26
N ALA A 191 14.06 6.38 -10.69
CA ALA A 191 12.92 5.48 -10.49
C ALA A 191 13.18 4.54 -9.30
N THR A 192 12.11 4.27 -8.54
CA THR A 192 12.12 3.30 -7.44
C THR A 192 11.11 2.19 -7.75
N ILE A 193 11.51 0.93 -7.57
CA ILE A 193 10.62 -0.22 -7.64
C ILE A 193 10.52 -0.83 -6.24
N ILE A 194 9.35 -0.71 -5.63
CA ILE A 194 9.02 -1.32 -4.33
C ILE A 194 8.52 -2.73 -4.58
N SER A 195 9.04 -3.71 -3.85
CA SER A 195 8.83 -5.12 -4.13
C SER A 195 7.67 -5.78 -3.39
N GLU A 196 6.63 -5.00 -3.04
CA GLU A 196 5.39 -5.53 -2.46
C GLU A 196 4.69 -6.55 -3.33
N GLY A 197 4.00 -7.51 -2.69
CA GLY A 197 3.22 -8.51 -3.40
C GLY A 197 2.05 -7.89 -4.17
N THR A 198 2.07 -8.00 -5.50
CA THR A 198 1.06 -7.35 -6.37
C THR A 198 0.05 -8.30 -7.00
N ARG A 199 0.04 -9.58 -6.58
CA ARG A 199 -0.95 -10.56 -6.98
C ARG A 199 -1.48 -11.29 -5.75
N GLN A 200 -2.79 -11.24 -5.54
CA GLN A 200 -3.49 -12.12 -4.60
C GLN A 200 -4.55 -12.92 -5.36
N GLU A 201 -4.78 -14.17 -4.95
CA GLU A 201 -5.87 -14.96 -5.54
C GLU A 201 -7.22 -14.21 -5.44
N PRO A 202 -8.11 -14.20 -6.46
CA PRO A 202 -8.07 -15.03 -7.67
C PRO A 202 -7.32 -14.40 -8.88
N ILE A 203 -6.58 -13.31 -8.72
CA ILE A 203 -5.84 -12.67 -9.80
C ILE A 203 -4.73 -13.60 -10.31
N GLN A 204 -4.67 -13.88 -11.61
CA GLN A 204 -3.80 -14.90 -12.17
C GLN A 204 -2.34 -14.49 -12.38
N SER A 205 -2.01 -13.19 -12.36
CA SER A 205 -0.63 -12.71 -12.50
C SER A 205 -0.43 -11.41 -11.75
N PRO A 206 0.79 -11.08 -11.32
CA PRO A 206 1.10 -9.79 -10.70
C PRO A 206 0.67 -8.61 -11.56
N ALA A 207 0.35 -7.50 -10.93
CA ALA A 207 0.03 -6.22 -11.55
C ALA A 207 1.16 -5.22 -11.27
N ILE A 208 1.18 -4.13 -12.02
CA ILE A 208 2.04 -2.98 -11.75
C ILE A 208 1.20 -1.94 -11.02
N ILE A 209 1.57 -1.64 -9.78
CA ILE A 209 0.90 -0.63 -8.98
C ILE A 209 1.58 0.71 -9.25
N VAL A 210 0.84 1.62 -9.86
CA VAL A 210 1.35 2.95 -10.27
C VAL A 210 0.94 4.07 -9.32
N GLY A 211 0.25 3.75 -8.24
CA GLY A 211 -0.17 4.72 -7.25
C GLY A 211 -0.89 4.07 -6.09
N GLU A 212 -1.25 4.87 -5.12
CA GLU A 212 -1.89 4.44 -3.89
C GLU A 212 -3.07 5.34 -3.57
N LYS A 213 -4.09 4.75 -2.96
CA LYS A 213 -5.20 5.53 -2.42
C LYS A 213 -4.74 6.38 -1.25
N GLY A 214 -5.22 7.60 -1.20
CA GLY A 214 -5.06 8.44 -0.04
C GLY A 214 -5.94 7.97 1.13
N THR A 215 -5.56 8.39 2.33
CA THR A 215 -6.29 8.13 3.57
C THR A 215 -6.78 9.44 4.14
N GLN A 216 -8.10 9.64 4.17
CA GLN A 216 -8.70 10.81 4.77
C GLN A 216 -9.62 10.38 5.91
N TRP A 217 -9.28 10.78 7.12
CA TRP A 217 -10.06 10.45 8.31
C TRP A 217 -10.79 11.67 8.82
N PHE A 218 -12.05 11.45 9.15
CA PHE A 218 -12.92 12.51 9.64
C PHE A 218 -13.56 12.14 10.98
N LYS A 219 -13.76 13.14 11.81
CA LYS A 219 -14.63 13.07 12.99
C LYS A 219 -15.91 13.85 12.70
N MET A 220 -17.03 13.16 12.67
CA MET A 220 -18.35 13.79 12.49
C MET A 220 -19.11 13.78 13.82
N THR A 221 -19.43 14.93 14.34
CA THR A 221 -20.18 15.09 15.57
C THR A 221 -21.62 15.50 15.26
N PHE A 222 -22.57 14.61 15.56
CA PHE A 222 -23.99 14.92 15.51
C PHE A 222 -24.45 15.58 16.80
N TYR A 223 -25.27 16.60 16.67
CA TYR A 223 -25.82 17.37 17.77
C TYR A 223 -27.32 17.12 17.97
N GLY A 224 -27.72 17.00 19.21
CA GLY A 224 -29.09 16.84 19.67
C GLY A 224 -29.43 17.79 20.81
N SER A 225 -30.45 17.45 21.55
CA SER A 225 -30.84 18.15 22.77
C SER A 225 -30.88 17.16 23.93
N ALA A 226 -30.14 17.46 24.98
CA ALA A 226 -30.18 16.67 26.21
C ALA A 226 -31.57 16.66 26.82
N GLY A 227 -31.93 15.56 27.49
CA GLY A 227 -33.22 15.44 28.15
C GLY A 227 -33.33 14.20 29.02
N HIS A 228 -34.39 14.11 29.78
CA HIS A 228 -34.65 12.93 30.58
C HIS A 228 -35.14 11.77 29.71
N GLY A 229 -34.62 10.58 29.93
CA GLY A 229 -34.90 9.41 29.09
C GLY A 229 -36.36 8.97 29.06
N SER A 230 -37.17 9.37 30.07
CA SER A 230 -38.60 9.06 30.10
C SER A 230 -39.43 9.93 29.14
N MET A 231 -38.84 10.97 28.54
CA MET A 231 -39.49 11.83 27.56
C MET A 231 -38.74 11.81 26.23
N PRO A 232 -38.74 10.69 25.51
CA PRO A 232 -37.94 10.53 24.32
C PRO A 232 -38.33 11.50 23.20
N LYS A 233 -37.31 12.15 22.61
CA LYS A 233 -37.47 13.05 21.46
C LYS A 233 -36.57 12.56 20.32
N PRO A 234 -37.00 11.55 19.53
CA PRO A 234 -36.13 10.90 18.53
C PRO A 234 -35.50 11.87 17.54
N LYS A 235 -36.19 12.92 17.10
CA LYS A 235 -35.65 13.91 16.16
C LYS A 235 -34.57 14.81 16.75
N SER A 236 -34.49 14.92 18.07
CA SER A 236 -33.48 15.70 18.78
C SER A 236 -32.42 14.83 19.49
N ASN A 237 -32.50 13.53 19.38
CA ASN A 237 -31.48 12.60 19.92
C ASN A 237 -30.33 12.49 18.97
N ALA A 238 -29.12 12.80 19.43
CA ALA A 238 -27.90 12.74 18.62
C ALA A 238 -27.59 11.33 18.10
N ILE A 239 -27.83 10.27 18.92
CA ILE A 239 -27.68 8.88 18.49
C ILE A 239 -28.65 8.56 17.34
N SER A 240 -29.90 9.00 17.42
CA SER A 240 -30.90 8.73 16.37
C SER A 240 -30.51 9.40 15.04
N LYS A 241 -29.90 10.60 15.09
CA LYS A 241 -29.41 11.27 13.88
C LYS A 241 -28.21 10.52 13.28
N ALA A 242 -27.23 10.13 14.10
CA ALA A 242 -26.07 9.36 13.65
C ALA A 242 -26.46 7.97 13.14
N ALA A 243 -27.38 7.30 13.81
CA ALA A 243 -27.89 5.99 13.36
C ALA A 243 -28.58 6.09 11.99
N ARG A 244 -29.36 7.14 11.74
CA ARG A 244 -29.96 7.38 10.43
C ARG A 244 -28.93 7.67 9.35
N PHE A 245 -27.90 8.42 9.66
CA PHE A 245 -26.76 8.65 8.74
C PHE A 245 -26.12 7.32 8.33
N ILE A 246 -25.85 6.43 9.29
CA ILE A 246 -25.25 5.12 9.02
C ILE A 246 -26.22 4.21 8.26
N ALA A 247 -27.49 4.14 8.69
CA ALA A 247 -28.47 3.23 8.07
C ALA A 247 -28.78 3.56 6.61
N GLU A 248 -28.72 4.85 6.26
CA GLU A 248 -29.02 5.31 4.91
C GLU A 248 -27.76 5.56 4.07
N GLN A 249 -26.56 5.14 4.53
CA GLN A 249 -25.27 5.43 3.87
C GLN A 249 -25.17 4.90 2.42
N LYS A 250 -25.97 3.91 2.02
CA LYS A 250 -26.08 3.46 0.62
C LYS A 250 -26.53 4.61 -0.32
N LYS A 251 -27.11 5.67 0.20
CA LYS A 251 -27.48 6.89 -0.58
C LYS A 251 -26.32 7.90 -0.73
N LEU A 252 -25.25 7.71 0.02
CA LEU A 252 -24.05 8.54 -0.09
C LEU A 252 -23.30 8.14 -1.38
N LYS A 253 -23.10 9.12 -2.24
CA LYS A 253 -22.33 8.95 -3.45
C LYS A 253 -20.96 9.58 -3.24
N MET A 254 -19.95 8.75 -3.09
CA MET A 254 -18.57 9.22 -2.99
C MET A 254 -18.08 9.76 -4.33
N PRO A 255 -17.14 10.73 -4.33
CA PRO A 255 -16.63 11.32 -5.55
C PRO A 255 -15.88 10.26 -6.37
N LYS A 256 -16.04 10.34 -7.68
CA LYS A 256 -15.26 9.55 -8.63
C LYS A 256 -14.09 10.41 -9.09
N ALA A 257 -12.88 9.85 -9.10
CA ALA A 257 -11.78 10.52 -9.76
C ALA A 257 -12.11 10.67 -11.24
N SER A 258 -11.75 11.80 -11.84
CA SER A 258 -11.59 11.85 -13.29
C SER A 258 -10.45 10.90 -13.64
N PRO A 259 -10.69 9.82 -14.41
CA PRO A 259 -9.64 8.85 -14.64
C PRO A 259 -8.45 9.58 -15.29
N PRO A 260 -7.23 9.45 -14.73
CA PRO A 260 -6.02 9.81 -15.43
C PRO A 260 -5.99 9.06 -16.78
N ILE A 261 -5.31 9.60 -17.77
CA ILE A 261 -5.23 8.99 -19.13
C ILE A 261 -4.76 7.53 -19.05
N GLY A 262 -3.90 7.19 -18.06
CA GLY A 262 -3.46 5.82 -17.76
C GLY A 262 -4.56 4.80 -17.41
N TYR A 263 -5.76 5.24 -17.09
CA TYR A 263 -6.92 4.35 -16.92
C TYR A 263 -7.27 3.56 -18.19
N ILE A 264 -6.93 4.09 -19.36
CA ILE A 264 -7.15 3.38 -20.65
C ILE A 264 -6.29 2.11 -20.71
N GLY A 265 -5.03 2.19 -20.28
CA GLY A 265 -4.14 1.02 -20.16
C GLY A 265 -4.68 -0.01 -19.15
N MET A 266 -5.18 0.46 -18.00
CA MET A 266 -5.81 -0.37 -16.99
C MET A 266 -7.07 -1.07 -17.52
N ILE A 267 -7.96 -0.35 -18.21
CA ILE A 267 -9.17 -0.91 -18.83
C ILE A 267 -8.80 -1.96 -19.88
N LYS A 268 -7.83 -1.69 -20.76
CA LYS A 268 -7.35 -2.67 -21.75
C LYS A 268 -6.81 -3.94 -21.08
N GLY A 269 -6.01 -3.79 -20.03
CA GLY A 269 -5.49 -4.91 -19.26
C GLY A 269 -6.59 -5.72 -18.58
N LEU A 270 -7.58 -5.08 -17.98
CA LEU A 270 -8.76 -5.72 -17.40
C LEU A 270 -9.59 -6.46 -18.46
N LEU A 271 -9.83 -5.84 -19.63
CA LEU A 271 -10.54 -6.46 -20.74
C LEU A 271 -9.86 -7.74 -21.24
N SER A 272 -8.55 -7.86 -21.09
CA SER A 272 -7.82 -9.06 -21.45
C SER A 272 -7.96 -10.21 -20.45
N ARG A 273 -8.39 -9.93 -19.20
CA ARG A 273 -8.41 -10.90 -18.09
C ARG A 273 -9.81 -11.21 -17.56
N PHE A 274 -10.75 -10.27 -17.69
CA PHE A 274 -12.11 -10.38 -17.15
C PHE A 274 -13.15 -10.23 -18.25
N LYS A 275 -14.34 -10.80 -18.04
CA LYS A 275 -15.46 -10.57 -18.98
C LYS A 275 -15.92 -9.11 -18.90
N LEU A 276 -16.33 -8.56 -20.03
CA LEU A 276 -16.76 -7.15 -20.14
C LEU A 276 -17.84 -6.76 -19.10
N ARG A 277 -18.74 -7.70 -18.78
CA ARG A 277 -19.78 -7.53 -17.77
C ARG A 277 -19.19 -7.30 -16.36
N ASP A 278 -18.20 -8.09 -16.00
CA ASP A 278 -17.58 -8.03 -14.67
C ASP A 278 -16.82 -6.71 -14.50
N ILE A 279 -16.13 -6.27 -15.58
CA ILE A 279 -15.43 -4.97 -15.62
C ILE A 279 -16.42 -3.81 -15.52
N PHE A 280 -17.56 -3.88 -16.21
CA PHE A 280 -18.56 -2.83 -16.15
C PHE A 280 -19.15 -2.69 -14.74
N GLY A 281 -19.47 -3.81 -14.07
CA GLY A 281 -19.87 -3.83 -12.67
C GLY A 281 -18.81 -3.21 -11.75
N MET A 282 -17.53 -3.57 -11.95
CA MET A 282 -16.37 -3.02 -11.21
C MET A 282 -16.23 -1.51 -11.35
N ILE A 283 -16.40 -0.96 -12.56
CA ILE A 283 -16.21 0.49 -12.85
C ILE A 283 -17.43 1.32 -12.41
N THR A 284 -18.63 0.80 -12.62
CA THR A 284 -19.86 1.56 -12.42
C THR A 284 -20.45 1.42 -11.01
N GLY A 285 -20.07 0.37 -10.29
CA GLY A 285 -20.71 0.03 -9.01
C GLY A 285 -22.19 -0.31 -9.16
N THR A 286 -22.64 -0.73 -10.36
CA THR A 286 -24.04 -0.98 -10.70
C THR A 286 -24.37 -2.47 -10.77
N GLU A 287 -23.86 -3.29 -9.90
CA GLU A 287 -24.50 -4.61 -9.73
C GLU A 287 -25.73 -4.43 -8.85
N GLU A 288 -26.91 -4.69 -9.44
CA GLU A 288 -28.23 -4.75 -8.76
C GLU A 288 -28.39 -5.96 -7.84
N THR A 289 -27.43 -6.81 -7.75
CA THR A 289 -27.34 -7.83 -6.71
C THR A 289 -26.56 -7.20 -5.58
N ASP A 290 -27.21 -6.96 -4.45
CA ASP A 290 -26.57 -6.54 -3.20
C ASP A 290 -25.41 -7.51 -2.88
N PRO A 291 -24.21 -7.35 -3.46
CA PRO A 291 -23.07 -8.08 -3.01
C PRO A 291 -22.72 -7.37 -1.72
N ASP A 292 -22.81 -8.10 -0.62
CA ASP A 292 -22.00 -7.76 0.53
C ASP A 292 -20.61 -7.46 -0.04
N PRO A 293 -20.08 -6.22 0.08
CA PRO A 293 -18.75 -5.93 -0.43
C PRO A 293 -17.66 -6.78 0.24
N TYR A 294 -18.07 -7.65 1.15
CA TYR A 294 -17.32 -8.65 1.90
C TYR A 294 -17.86 -10.06 1.57
N ASP A 295 -18.13 -10.34 0.30
CA ASP A 295 -18.38 -11.72 -0.12
C ASP A 295 -17.19 -12.58 0.36
N GLU A 296 -17.44 -13.63 1.11
CA GLU A 296 -16.45 -14.39 1.89
C GLU A 296 -15.27 -14.93 1.05
N ASP A 297 -15.33 -14.84 -0.29
CA ASP A 297 -14.35 -15.41 -1.23
C ASP A 297 -13.65 -14.40 -2.15
N GLY A 298 -13.81 -13.06 -2.00
CA GLY A 298 -13.26 -12.11 -2.97
C GLY A 298 -12.73 -10.81 -2.38
N LEU A 299 -11.57 -10.36 -2.88
CA LEU A 299 -11.14 -8.97 -2.77
C LEU A 299 -12.29 -8.07 -3.21
N PRO A 300 -12.65 -7.00 -2.44
CA PRO A 300 -13.66 -6.04 -2.88
C PRO A 300 -13.12 -5.26 -4.08
N VAL A 301 -13.24 -5.85 -5.26
CA VAL A 301 -12.69 -5.29 -6.51
C VAL A 301 -13.26 -3.91 -6.78
N ALA A 302 -14.52 -3.66 -6.41
CA ALA A 302 -15.11 -2.32 -6.44
C ALA A 302 -14.31 -1.30 -5.61
N GLY A 303 -13.73 -1.74 -4.49
CA GLY A 303 -12.86 -0.90 -3.66
C GLY A 303 -11.60 -0.42 -4.35
N LEU A 304 -11.08 -1.15 -5.34
CA LEU A 304 -9.87 -0.74 -6.09
C LEU A 304 -10.14 0.45 -7.02
N PHE A 305 -11.37 0.62 -7.49
CA PHE A 305 -11.75 1.61 -8.51
C PHE A 305 -12.60 2.76 -8.00
N ASN A 306 -13.01 2.73 -6.75
CA ASN A 306 -13.88 3.74 -6.17
C ASN A 306 -13.28 4.33 -4.89
N THR A 307 -13.56 5.58 -4.63
CA THR A 307 -13.37 6.14 -3.28
C THR A 307 -14.29 5.40 -2.33
N THR A 308 -13.74 4.83 -1.26
CA THR A 308 -14.48 4.07 -0.26
C THR A 308 -14.71 4.87 1.01
N PHE A 309 -15.71 4.47 1.78
CA PHE A 309 -16.14 5.14 2.99
C PHE A 309 -16.58 4.09 4.01
N GLY A 310 -16.13 4.26 5.26
CA GLY A 310 -16.51 3.40 6.38
C GLY A 310 -16.65 4.17 7.67
N VAL A 311 -17.71 3.91 8.45
CA VAL A 311 -17.85 4.40 9.82
C VAL A 311 -17.29 3.35 10.77
N ASN A 312 -16.10 3.57 11.31
CA ASN A 312 -15.38 2.55 12.06
C ASN A 312 -15.45 2.72 13.58
N GLN A 313 -15.85 3.90 14.06
CA GLN A 313 -16.05 4.16 15.49
C GLN A 313 -17.28 5.01 15.73
N ILE A 314 -18.00 4.70 16.82
CA ILE A 314 -19.13 5.48 17.31
C ILE A 314 -19.02 5.66 18.82
N GLN A 315 -19.23 6.89 19.30
CA GLN A 315 -19.22 7.21 20.73
C GLN A 315 -20.35 8.16 21.08
N ALA A 316 -21.20 7.78 22.04
CA ALA A 316 -22.30 8.62 22.51
C ALA A 316 -22.83 8.14 23.87
N GLY A 317 -23.48 9.09 24.60
CA GLY A 317 -24.17 8.81 25.86
C GLY A 317 -23.23 8.62 27.05
N SER A 318 -23.71 8.96 28.23
CA SER A 318 -22.99 8.78 29.50
C SER A 318 -23.82 7.99 30.52
N GLN A 319 -25.15 8.09 30.46
CA GLN A 319 -26.08 7.43 31.35
C GLN A 319 -27.34 6.96 30.61
N VAL A 320 -27.91 5.83 31.02
CA VAL A 320 -29.07 5.20 30.34
C VAL A 320 -30.31 6.06 30.39
N ASN A 321 -30.50 6.84 31.45
CA ASN A 321 -31.68 7.70 31.68
C ASN A 321 -31.52 9.12 31.13
N VAL A 322 -30.45 9.40 30.36
CA VAL A 322 -30.19 10.73 29.75
C VAL A 322 -30.18 10.59 28.23
N ILE A 323 -30.99 11.44 27.55
CA ILE A 323 -30.96 11.58 26.10
C ILE A 323 -29.65 12.30 25.73
N PRO A 324 -28.78 11.71 24.91
CA PRO A 324 -27.51 12.34 24.57
C PRO A 324 -27.68 13.51 23.60
N ASP A 325 -26.94 14.57 23.84
CA ASP A 325 -26.88 15.77 23.00
C ASP A 325 -25.75 15.70 21.97
N LYS A 326 -24.85 14.72 22.09
CA LYS A 326 -23.74 14.48 21.15
C LYS A 326 -23.58 13.01 20.82
N CYS A 327 -23.28 12.74 19.53
CA CYS A 327 -22.84 11.44 19.05
C CYS A 327 -21.71 11.66 18.06
N GLN A 328 -20.55 11.05 18.30
CA GLN A 328 -19.36 11.19 17.47
C GLN A 328 -19.13 9.92 16.65
N LEU A 329 -18.87 10.10 15.38
CA LEU A 329 -18.43 9.06 14.46
C LEU A 329 -17.00 9.34 14.04
N LYS A 330 -16.18 8.30 13.90
CA LYS A 330 -14.94 8.39 13.15
C LYS A 330 -15.09 7.62 11.84
N ILE A 331 -14.70 8.27 10.78
CA ILE A 331 -14.94 7.88 9.40
C ILE A 331 -13.60 7.71 8.71
N ASP A 332 -13.41 6.58 8.03
CA ASP A 332 -12.28 6.30 7.16
C ASP A 332 -12.74 6.42 5.70
N CYS A 333 -12.10 7.32 4.95
CA CYS A 333 -12.27 7.43 3.51
C CYS A 333 -10.96 7.06 2.84
N ARG A 334 -11.02 6.09 1.91
CA ARG A 334 -9.90 5.75 1.05
C ARG A 334 -10.14 6.36 -0.33
N VAL A 335 -9.35 7.38 -0.65
CA VAL A 335 -9.61 8.26 -1.80
C VAL A 335 -8.71 7.90 -2.98
N LEU A 336 -9.29 7.89 -4.17
CA LEU A 336 -8.52 7.71 -5.39
C LEU A 336 -7.63 8.94 -5.65
N PRO A 337 -6.45 8.76 -6.26
CA PRO A 337 -5.64 9.88 -6.71
C PRO A 337 -6.45 10.86 -7.56
N GLY A 338 -6.30 12.16 -7.27
CA GLY A 338 -7.05 13.23 -7.93
C GLY A 338 -8.39 13.60 -7.29
N VAL A 339 -8.84 12.86 -6.28
CA VAL A 339 -9.98 13.24 -5.43
C VAL A 339 -9.45 14.12 -4.30
N ASN A 340 -9.96 15.33 -4.17
CA ASN A 340 -9.59 16.25 -3.11
C ASN A 340 -10.60 16.23 -1.94
N THR A 341 -10.22 16.82 -0.81
CA THR A 341 -11.06 16.87 0.39
C THR A 341 -12.37 17.62 0.16
N GLN A 342 -12.39 18.63 -0.72
CA GLN A 342 -13.61 19.37 -1.06
C GLN A 342 -14.63 18.48 -1.74
N ASP A 343 -14.19 17.59 -2.65
CA ASP A 343 -15.09 16.64 -3.33
C ASP A 343 -15.77 15.70 -2.34
N ILE A 344 -15.04 15.28 -1.29
CA ILE A 344 -15.59 14.47 -0.18
C ILE A 344 -16.63 15.27 0.61
N PHE A 345 -16.31 16.51 0.95
CA PHE A 345 -17.22 17.37 1.70
C PHE A 345 -18.48 17.70 0.91
N ASP A 346 -18.39 17.91 -0.40
CA ASP A 346 -19.55 18.13 -1.26
C ASP A 346 -20.45 16.88 -1.27
N SER A 347 -19.87 15.68 -1.29
CA SER A 347 -20.61 14.42 -1.19
C SER A 347 -21.32 14.29 0.16
N PHE A 348 -20.67 14.66 1.27
CA PHE A 348 -21.30 14.68 2.58
C PHE A 348 -22.41 15.76 2.67
N ALA A 349 -22.20 16.95 2.12
CA ALA A 349 -23.20 18.03 2.10
C ALA A 349 -24.48 17.59 1.37
N ASP A 350 -24.32 17.02 0.19
CA ASP A 350 -25.44 16.48 -0.60
C ASP A 350 -26.19 15.38 0.14
N TYR A 351 -25.46 14.48 0.76
CA TYR A 351 -26.05 13.38 1.52
C TYR A 351 -26.80 13.89 2.76
N MET A 352 -26.19 14.77 3.55
CA MET A 352 -26.80 15.37 4.72
C MET A 352 -28.06 16.18 4.36
N THR A 353 -28.04 16.88 3.23
CA THR A 353 -29.21 17.59 2.70
C THR A 353 -30.35 16.62 2.38
N LYS A 354 -30.08 15.48 1.77
CA LYS A 354 -31.09 14.42 1.50
C LYS A 354 -31.67 13.83 2.78
N LEU A 355 -30.89 13.80 3.86
CA LEU A 355 -31.37 13.40 5.19
C LEU A 355 -32.16 14.52 5.90
N GLY A 356 -32.17 15.74 5.36
CA GLY A 356 -32.78 16.92 5.98
C GLY A 356 -31.95 17.49 7.14
N TYR A 357 -30.64 17.22 7.15
CA TYR A 357 -29.70 17.68 8.16
C TYR A 357 -28.80 18.77 7.61
N ARG A 358 -28.41 19.70 8.50
CA ARG A 358 -27.41 20.73 8.22
C ARG A 358 -26.07 20.31 8.79
N ILE A 359 -25.02 20.42 7.96
CA ILE A 359 -23.65 20.11 8.33
C ILE A 359 -22.79 21.37 8.26
N GLU A 360 -21.85 21.50 9.20
CA GLU A 360 -20.80 22.50 9.21
C GLU A 360 -19.47 21.86 8.91
N PHE A 361 -18.70 22.48 7.99
CA PHE A 361 -17.37 22.05 7.58
C PHE A 361 -16.30 22.94 8.21
N PRO A 362 -15.04 22.44 8.37
CA PRO A 362 -13.92 23.25 8.83
C PRO A 362 -13.54 24.30 7.79
N ASP A 363 -13.01 25.44 8.22
CA ASP A 363 -12.39 26.43 7.35
C ASP A 363 -11.11 25.85 6.71
N PRO A 364 -10.83 26.03 5.41
CA PRO A 364 -11.49 26.87 4.39
C PRO A 364 -12.65 26.18 3.63
N TYR A 365 -13.09 25.00 4.02
CA TYR A 365 -14.07 24.16 3.30
C TYR A 365 -15.54 24.58 3.56
N THR A 366 -15.76 25.76 4.15
CA THR A 366 -17.10 26.28 4.40
C THR A 366 -17.85 26.48 3.09
N ASN A 367 -18.96 25.76 2.93
CA ASN A 367 -19.81 25.84 1.73
C ASN A 367 -20.29 27.27 1.48
N SER A 368 -19.98 27.81 0.30
CA SER A 368 -20.50 29.11 -0.15
C SER A 368 -22.05 29.18 -0.23
N GLN A 369 -22.72 28.01 -0.20
CA GLN A 369 -24.19 27.96 -0.11
C GLN A 369 -24.75 28.26 1.28
N SER A 370 -23.94 28.26 2.34
CA SER A 370 -24.37 28.65 3.69
C SER A 370 -24.31 30.16 3.93
N SER A 371 -23.80 30.93 2.98
CA SER A 371 -23.68 32.40 3.09
C SER A 371 -24.97 33.21 2.87
N ASN A 372 -26.12 32.53 2.70
CA ASN A 372 -27.41 33.23 2.75
C ASN A 372 -27.74 33.58 4.20
N SER A 373 -27.38 34.78 4.58
CA SER A 373 -27.40 35.37 5.90
C SER A 373 -28.77 35.41 6.63
N LYS A 374 -29.82 34.82 6.07
CA LYS A 374 -31.15 34.68 6.68
C LYS A 374 -31.44 33.29 7.26
N ILE A 375 -30.51 32.32 7.19
CA ILE A 375 -30.70 30.92 7.69
C ILE A 375 -29.93 30.67 9.00
N MET A 376 -29.36 31.69 9.62
CA MET A 376 -28.58 31.59 10.87
C MET A 376 -29.39 31.27 12.15
N GLU A 377 -30.70 31.06 12.07
CA GLU A 377 -31.53 30.84 13.27
C GLU A 377 -31.67 29.35 13.69
N ARG A 378 -31.20 28.38 12.89
CA ARG A 378 -31.30 26.98 13.29
C ARG A 378 -29.90 26.41 13.60
N PRO A 379 -29.74 25.74 14.75
CA PRO A 379 -28.46 25.06 15.08
C PRO A 379 -28.13 24.01 14.04
N VAL A 380 -26.85 23.78 13.79
CA VAL A 380 -26.39 22.71 12.89
C VAL A 380 -26.71 21.34 13.47
N ASP A 381 -26.99 20.37 12.59
CA ASP A 381 -27.26 18.99 12.99
C ASP A 381 -25.98 18.20 13.17
N ALA A 382 -24.92 18.53 12.41
CA ALA A 382 -23.61 17.92 12.54
C ALA A 382 -22.47 18.90 12.21
N ARG A 383 -21.29 18.62 12.75
CA ARG A 383 -20.02 19.24 12.39
C ARG A 383 -19.03 18.16 12.01
N ILE A 384 -18.26 18.40 10.96
CA ILE A 384 -17.17 17.53 10.55
C ILE A 384 -15.82 18.19 10.84
N GLU A 385 -14.85 17.41 11.27
CA GLU A 385 -13.46 17.80 11.52
C GLU A 385 -12.53 16.82 10.82
N ILE A 386 -11.43 17.32 10.24
CA ILE A 386 -10.40 16.49 9.62
C ILE A 386 -9.50 15.93 10.74
N ILE A 387 -9.30 14.61 10.77
CA ILE A 387 -8.31 13.96 11.65
C ILE A 387 -7.01 13.78 10.89
N SER A 388 -7.10 13.27 9.65
CA SER A 388 -5.97 13.04 8.77
C SER A 388 -6.38 13.36 7.33
N ASN A 389 -5.47 13.93 6.56
CA ASN A 389 -5.68 14.26 5.15
C ASN A 389 -4.45 13.87 4.36
N ASP A 390 -4.48 12.69 3.81
CA ASP A 390 -3.46 12.15 2.95
C ASP A 390 -4.07 11.94 1.55
N PRO A 391 -3.75 12.78 0.57
CA PRO A 391 -4.22 12.60 -0.79
C PRO A 391 -3.55 11.40 -1.42
N GLY A 392 -4.27 10.66 -2.24
CA GLY A 392 -3.69 9.59 -3.04
C GLY A 392 -2.63 10.11 -4.01
N THR A 393 -1.62 9.31 -4.26
CA THR A 393 -0.50 9.65 -5.15
C THR A 393 -0.38 8.63 -6.28
N PHE A 394 0.11 9.07 -7.45
CA PHE A 394 0.31 8.16 -8.57
C PHE A 394 1.41 8.63 -9.52
N VAL A 395 1.86 7.69 -10.35
CA VAL A 395 2.75 7.90 -11.48
C VAL A 395 1.95 7.65 -12.76
N GLU A 396 1.94 8.62 -13.68
CA GLU A 396 1.30 8.43 -14.98
C GLU A 396 2.07 7.36 -15.78
N PRO A 397 1.44 6.23 -16.16
CA PRO A 397 2.15 5.17 -16.86
C PRO A 397 2.39 5.46 -18.34
N GLU A 398 1.51 6.23 -19.00
CA GLU A 398 1.61 6.50 -20.44
C GLU A 398 2.72 7.54 -20.73
N GLY A 399 3.67 7.17 -21.59
CA GLY A 399 4.82 8.02 -21.91
C GLY A 399 5.91 8.04 -20.83
N ASN A 400 5.76 7.24 -19.79
CA ASN A 400 6.76 7.11 -18.74
C ASN A 400 7.69 5.95 -19.03
N LYS A 401 8.92 6.25 -19.47
CA LYS A 401 9.90 5.24 -19.88
C LYS A 401 10.17 4.17 -18.81
N TYR A 402 10.13 4.53 -17.51
CA TYR A 402 10.43 3.60 -16.43
C TYR A 402 9.30 2.59 -16.23
N VAL A 403 8.04 3.06 -16.29
CA VAL A 403 6.86 2.19 -16.22
C VAL A 403 6.76 1.32 -17.48
N GLU A 404 6.99 1.90 -18.66
CA GLU A 404 6.91 1.17 -19.93
C GLU A 404 7.97 0.06 -20.01
N ILE A 405 9.21 0.31 -19.58
CA ILE A 405 10.28 -0.71 -19.57
C ILE A 405 9.98 -1.82 -18.56
N LEU A 406 9.45 -1.48 -17.37
CA LEU A 406 9.00 -2.49 -16.40
C LEU A 406 7.86 -3.33 -16.99
N ALA A 407 6.87 -2.69 -17.62
CA ALA A 407 5.74 -3.36 -18.25
C ALA A 407 6.19 -4.29 -19.39
N ASP A 408 7.07 -3.84 -20.28
CA ASP A 408 7.60 -4.68 -21.36
C ASP A 408 8.45 -5.85 -20.82
N SER A 409 9.22 -5.61 -19.75
CA SER A 409 9.96 -6.68 -19.06
C SER A 409 9.01 -7.70 -18.45
N PHE A 410 7.95 -7.26 -17.78
CA PHE A 410 6.89 -8.10 -17.26
C PHE A 410 6.22 -8.93 -18.37
N GLU A 411 5.78 -8.30 -19.46
CA GLU A 411 5.12 -8.97 -20.58
C GLU A 411 6.00 -10.03 -21.24
N ASN A 412 7.30 -9.75 -21.36
CA ASN A 412 8.28 -10.71 -21.88
C ASN A 412 8.42 -11.95 -21.00
N ILE A 413 8.29 -11.82 -19.68
CA ILE A 413 8.50 -12.92 -18.71
C ILE A 413 7.19 -13.65 -18.41
N PHE A 414 6.12 -12.92 -18.09
CA PHE A 414 4.83 -13.51 -17.71
C PHE A 414 3.97 -13.95 -18.90
N ARG A 415 4.31 -13.50 -20.11
CA ARG A 415 3.58 -13.82 -21.35
C ARG A 415 2.10 -13.39 -21.32
N THR A 416 1.84 -12.30 -20.63
CA THR A 416 0.52 -11.66 -20.52
C THR A 416 0.71 -10.15 -20.48
N ASN A 417 -0.33 -9.40 -20.87
CA ASN A 417 -0.26 -7.94 -20.87
C ASN A 417 -0.11 -7.40 -19.43
N ALA A 418 0.66 -6.35 -19.28
CA ALA A 418 0.75 -5.59 -18.04
C ALA A 418 -0.61 -4.96 -17.70
N VAL A 419 -0.94 -4.95 -16.42
CA VAL A 419 -2.13 -4.29 -15.88
C VAL A 419 -1.70 -3.34 -14.79
N TYR A 420 -2.24 -2.14 -14.83
CA TYR A 420 -1.93 -1.10 -13.86
C TYR A 420 -3.06 -0.97 -12.84
N PHE A 421 -2.70 -0.83 -11.57
CA PHE A 421 -3.65 -0.63 -10.47
C PHE A 421 -3.18 0.47 -9.51
N PHE A 422 -4.11 0.90 -8.66
CA PHE A 422 -3.80 1.64 -7.44
C PHE A 422 -3.88 0.71 -6.23
N ALA A 423 -2.88 0.75 -5.37
CA ALA A 423 -2.95 0.01 -4.11
C ALA A 423 -4.10 0.56 -3.24
N PRO A 424 -4.87 -0.31 -2.60
CA PRO A 424 -5.95 0.14 -1.69
C PRO A 424 -5.43 0.71 -0.38
N GLY A 425 -4.21 0.35 0.02
CA GLY A 425 -3.46 0.85 1.17
C GLY A 425 -2.27 1.70 0.76
N SER A 426 -1.51 2.19 1.73
CA SER A 426 -0.24 2.88 1.53
C SER A 426 0.92 1.89 1.64
N THR A 427 2.02 2.21 0.99
CA THR A 427 3.33 1.59 1.14
C THR A 427 4.37 2.66 1.49
N ASP A 428 5.63 2.30 1.67
CA ASP A 428 6.74 3.26 1.77
C ASP A 428 6.75 4.29 0.63
N GLY A 429 6.17 3.92 -0.52
CA GLY A 429 6.01 4.80 -1.67
C GLY A 429 5.20 6.06 -1.41
N THR A 430 4.30 6.06 -0.43
CA THR A 430 3.55 7.25 -0.02
C THR A 430 4.49 8.34 0.50
N HIS A 431 5.45 8.00 1.37
CA HIS A 431 6.44 8.94 1.90
C HIS A 431 7.37 9.44 0.80
N MET A 432 7.85 8.52 -0.05
CA MET A 432 8.74 8.86 -1.18
C MET A 432 8.06 9.85 -2.15
N ARG A 433 6.83 9.58 -2.58
CA ARG A 433 6.10 10.46 -3.51
C ARG A 433 5.75 11.80 -2.89
N LYS A 434 5.43 11.86 -1.60
CA LYS A 434 5.22 13.13 -0.87
C LYS A 434 6.48 13.98 -0.80
N ALA A 435 7.64 13.35 -0.67
CA ALA A 435 8.94 14.02 -0.71
C ALA A 435 9.34 14.49 -2.13
N GLY A 436 8.53 14.19 -3.14
CA GLY A 436 8.77 14.59 -4.53
C GLY A 436 9.56 13.59 -5.37
N MET A 437 9.87 12.39 -4.83
CA MET A 437 10.49 11.33 -5.60
C MET A 437 9.58 10.91 -6.75
N LYS A 438 10.13 10.86 -7.94
CA LYS A 438 9.40 10.54 -9.17
C LYS A 438 9.49 9.04 -9.46
N ASN A 439 8.53 8.54 -10.27
CA ASN A 439 8.56 7.17 -10.79
C ASN A 439 8.70 6.09 -9.70
N VAL A 440 8.01 6.29 -8.56
CA VAL A 440 7.90 5.28 -7.50
C VAL A 440 6.80 4.30 -7.87
N ILE A 441 7.18 3.08 -8.19
CA ILE A 441 6.33 2.03 -8.77
C ILE A 441 6.36 0.83 -7.82
N VAL A 442 5.24 0.11 -7.68
CA VAL A 442 5.19 -1.10 -6.88
C VAL A 442 4.96 -2.30 -7.78
N PHE A 443 5.80 -3.31 -7.64
CA PHE A 443 5.70 -4.57 -8.38
C PHE A 443 6.40 -5.68 -7.60
N GLY A 444 5.73 -6.83 -7.42
CA GLY A 444 6.33 -7.98 -6.75
C GLY A 444 5.56 -9.28 -6.96
N PRO A 445 6.00 -10.36 -6.31
CA PRO A 445 5.49 -11.69 -6.54
C PRO A 445 4.02 -11.86 -6.13
N GLY A 446 3.41 -12.94 -6.61
CA GLY A 446 2.08 -13.34 -6.23
C GLY A 446 2.06 -14.35 -5.10
N GLY A 447 0.97 -14.33 -4.33
CA GLY A 447 0.76 -15.24 -3.22
C GLY A 447 -0.64 -15.12 -2.64
N GLY A 448 -0.74 -15.29 -1.34
CA GLY A 448 -2.00 -15.14 -0.62
C GLY A 448 -1.82 -15.02 0.88
N ASN A 449 -2.90 -14.64 1.54
CA ASN A 449 -2.99 -14.54 2.99
C ASN A 449 -2.01 -13.53 3.62
N ALA A 450 -1.65 -12.43 2.92
CA ALA A 450 -0.92 -11.33 3.54
C ALA A 450 -1.63 -10.91 4.84
N HIS A 451 -0.87 -10.60 5.90
CA HIS A 451 -1.37 -10.26 7.25
C HIS A 451 -2.20 -11.36 7.94
N SER A 452 -2.41 -12.51 7.31
CA SER A 452 -3.19 -13.63 7.85
C SER A 452 -2.33 -14.88 8.15
N ALA A 453 -2.94 -15.88 8.74
CA ALA A 453 -2.26 -17.16 8.93
C ALA A 453 -2.12 -17.92 7.61
N ASN A 454 -1.11 -18.76 7.52
CA ASN A 454 -0.77 -19.53 6.30
C ASN A 454 -0.43 -18.62 5.10
N GLU A 455 0.20 -17.49 5.34
CA GLU A 455 0.75 -16.64 4.30
C GLU A 455 1.69 -17.44 3.41
N PHE A 456 1.61 -17.20 2.10
CA PHE A 456 2.45 -17.89 1.13
C PHE A 456 2.76 -17.01 -0.09
N VAL A 457 3.85 -17.35 -0.76
CA VAL A 457 4.23 -16.83 -2.08
C VAL A 457 4.30 -17.98 -3.08
N PHE A 458 3.97 -17.72 -4.35
CA PHE A 458 4.19 -18.71 -5.42
C PHE A 458 5.67 -18.79 -5.76
N VAL A 459 6.26 -19.99 -5.66
CA VAL A 459 7.68 -20.22 -5.94
C VAL A 459 8.06 -19.77 -7.36
N GLU A 460 7.19 -20.03 -8.33
CA GLU A 460 7.46 -19.65 -9.71
C GLU A 460 7.39 -18.12 -9.93
N ASP A 461 6.55 -17.42 -9.16
CA ASP A 461 6.50 -15.95 -9.22
C ASP A 461 7.76 -15.30 -8.64
N LEU A 462 8.41 -15.92 -7.63
CA LEU A 462 9.73 -15.46 -7.15
C LEU A 462 10.75 -15.45 -8.30
N ILE A 463 10.82 -16.54 -9.04
CA ILE A 463 11.77 -16.67 -10.16
C ILE A 463 11.43 -15.67 -11.28
N ARG A 464 10.15 -15.56 -11.63
CA ARG A 464 9.70 -14.64 -12.67
C ARG A 464 9.89 -13.18 -12.27
N CYS A 465 9.60 -12.81 -11.03
CA CYS A 465 9.82 -11.44 -10.55
C CYS A 465 11.31 -11.10 -10.50
N THR A 466 12.18 -12.03 -10.08
CA THR A 466 13.63 -11.83 -10.18
C THR A 466 14.07 -11.56 -11.63
N LYS A 467 13.51 -12.29 -12.60
CA LYS A 467 13.75 -12.04 -14.04
C LYS A 467 13.27 -10.68 -14.48
N VAL A 468 12.08 -10.24 -14.03
CA VAL A 468 11.53 -8.93 -14.37
C VAL A 468 12.40 -7.81 -13.80
N TYR A 469 12.81 -7.89 -12.53
CA TYR A 469 13.70 -6.89 -11.91
C TYR A 469 15.04 -6.81 -12.64
N LEU A 470 15.65 -7.96 -12.90
CA LEU A 470 16.94 -8.02 -13.59
C LEU A 470 16.85 -7.45 -15.01
N LEU A 471 15.81 -7.83 -15.76
CA LEU A 471 15.61 -7.35 -17.14
C LEU A 471 15.30 -5.85 -17.18
N THR A 472 14.51 -5.36 -16.23
CA THR A 472 14.20 -3.92 -16.10
C THR A 472 15.43 -3.12 -15.77
N ALA A 473 16.23 -3.56 -14.79
CA ALA A 473 17.49 -2.90 -14.43
C ALA A 473 18.47 -2.87 -15.59
N TYR A 474 18.66 -4.01 -16.27
CA TYR A 474 19.52 -4.08 -17.45
C TYR A 474 19.09 -3.09 -18.55
N ARG A 475 17.79 -3.04 -18.88
CA ARG A 475 17.27 -2.18 -19.95
C ARG A 475 17.34 -0.69 -19.64
N LEU A 476 17.19 -0.34 -18.35
CA LEU A 476 17.30 1.05 -17.90
C LEU A 476 18.74 1.53 -17.80
N LEU A 477 19.66 0.61 -17.45
CA LEU A 477 21.04 0.94 -17.17
C LEU A 477 21.98 0.62 -18.34
N LYS A 478 21.54 -0.05 -19.40
CA LYS A 478 22.38 -0.28 -20.57
C LYS A 478 22.70 1.04 -21.25
N PRO A 479 23.97 1.28 -21.69
CA PRO A 479 24.31 2.45 -22.48
C PRO A 479 23.46 2.54 -23.77
N GLU A 480 23.14 3.79 -24.19
CA GLU A 480 22.45 4.03 -25.46
C GLU A 480 23.26 3.61 -26.67
#